data_d6e15c82d6cdf4e60152f653bb7a153e
#
_entry.id   d6e15c82d6cdf4e60152f653bb7a153e
#
_cell.length_a   1.000
_cell.length_b   1.000
_cell.length_c   1.000
_cell.angle_alpha   90.00
_cell.angle_beta   90.00
_cell.angle_gamma   90.00
#
_symmetry.space_group_name_H-M   'P 1'
#
loop_
_entity.id
_entity.type
_entity.pdbx_description
1 polymer ?
#
loop_
_entity_poly.entity_id
_entity_poly.type
_entity_poly.pdbx_seq_one_letter_code
_entity_poly.pdbx_strand_id
1 'polypeptide(L)'
;MLKSKLLAFVFIAASLAATAQENNFSYESPKKYLVKEISVSGLKFLDSGVLISVSGIAVGDSILIPGDAITNALKKLWNQGLFSDVKISASKIDGSDVYLDIFLQEQPRISSFNFKGVRKGEVDDLKEKIKLRAGGQITESILENSITIIKKHYRAKGFLNVEVDAIQENDTVIANGVKLTFDIHKNGKVKIGKIDFDGNTAYSDAKLRRALKKIHRRDLNIFKSAKFVEADYEESKENLISFYNEHGYRDSKIIKDSIYIINKKRIGIKFSLHEG
;
A
#
# COMPACT_ATOMS: atom_id res chain seq x y z
N MET A 1 69.76 28.43 -30.52
CA MET A 1 69.34 29.81 -30.40
C MET A 1 67.89 29.93 -30.86
N LEU A 2 66.96 29.74 -30.01
CA LEU A 2 65.55 30.07 -30.34
C LEU A 2 64.82 30.47 -29.05
N LYS A 3 64.52 31.76 -28.97
CA LYS A 3 63.78 32.34 -27.84
C LYS A 3 62.31 32.03 -28.01
N SER A 4 61.83 31.11 -27.21
CA SER A 4 60.41 30.81 -27.11
C SER A 4 59.73 31.85 -26.23
N LYS A 5 58.84 32.64 -26.80
CA LYS A 5 57.97 33.58 -26.08
C LYS A 5 56.81 32.77 -25.47
N LEU A 6 56.81 32.65 -24.15
CA LEU A 6 55.71 32.09 -23.38
C LEU A 6 54.57 33.10 -23.32
N LEU A 7 53.49 32.87 -24.04
CA LEU A 7 52.27 33.68 -23.99
C LEU A 7 51.41 33.13 -22.86
N ALA A 8 51.37 33.87 -21.74
CA ALA A 8 50.47 33.53 -20.63
C ALA A 8 49.03 33.94 -20.99
N PHE A 9 48.19 32.96 -21.29
CA PHE A 9 46.75 33.17 -21.42
C PHE A 9 46.13 33.18 -20.01
N VAL A 10 45.79 34.34 -19.51
CA VAL A 10 45.02 34.51 -18.28
C VAL A 10 43.54 34.25 -18.64
N PHE A 11 43.05 33.05 -18.33
CA PHE A 11 41.63 32.76 -18.38
C PHE A 11 40.98 33.37 -17.17
N ILE A 12 40.32 34.52 -17.34
CA ILE A 12 39.37 35.04 -16.36
C ILE A 12 38.10 34.21 -16.46
N ALA A 13 37.99 33.19 -15.59
CA ALA A 13 36.74 32.47 -15.36
C ALA A 13 35.85 33.44 -14.57
N ALA A 14 34.96 34.14 -15.25
CA ALA A 14 33.84 34.84 -14.63
C ALA A 14 32.87 33.76 -14.17
N SER A 15 33.00 33.30 -12.93
CA SER A 15 31.99 32.54 -12.23
C SER A 15 30.77 33.44 -12.04
N LEU A 16 29.77 33.30 -12.93
CA LEU A 16 28.41 33.71 -12.64
C LEU A 16 27.91 32.83 -11.46
N ALA A 17 28.13 33.31 -10.27
CA ALA A 17 27.38 32.81 -9.11
C ALA A 17 25.94 33.25 -9.32
N ALA A 18 25.12 32.37 -9.90
CA ALA A 18 23.67 32.48 -9.77
C ALA A 18 23.36 32.31 -8.28
N THR A 19 23.24 33.41 -7.58
CA THR A 19 22.67 33.43 -6.24
C THR A 19 21.21 33.05 -6.42
N ALA A 20 20.90 31.78 -6.20
CA ALA A 20 19.54 31.36 -5.92
C ALA A 20 19.13 32.08 -4.66
N GLN A 21 18.32 33.11 -4.81
CA GLN A 21 17.76 33.88 -3.70
C GLN A 21 16.71 32.97 -3.05
N GLU A 22 17.12 32.19 -2.03
CA GLU A 22 16.18 31.49 -1.17
C GLU A 22 15.30 32.54 -0.50
N ASN A 23 14.09 32.70 -1.00
CA ASN A 23 13.07 33.54 -0.37
C ASN A 23 12.58 32.83 0.90
N ASN A 24 13.33 33.00 2.00
CA ASN A 24 12.94 32.49 3.31
C ASN A 24 11.81 33.34 3.86
N PHE A 25 10.58 32.85 3.73
CA PHE A 25 9.44 33.46 4.44
C PHE A 25 9.55 33.19 5.93
N SER A 26 9.60 34.25 6.75
CA SER A 26 9.56 34.11 8.20
C SER A 26 8.11 33.93 8.66
N TYR A 27 7.83 32.84 9.36
CA TYR A 27 6.51 32.59 9.97
C TYR A 27 6.23 33.57 11.14
N GLU A 28 7.26 34.15 11.71
CA GLU A 28 7.13 35.12 12.83
C GLU A 28 6.70 36.50 12.38
N SER A 29 6.88 36.83 11.09
CA SER A 29 6.50 38.13 10.54
C SER A 29 5.88 38.00 9.14
N PRO A 30 4.59 37.61 9.07
CA PRO A 30 3.88 37.55 7.79
C PRO A 30 3.82 38.94 7.12
N LYS A 31 4.09 38.94 5.82
CA LYS A 31 4.02 40.18 5.02
C LYS A 31 2.85 40.12 4.03
N LYS A 32 2.30 41.30 3.74
CA LYS A 32 1.21 41.43 2.77
C LYS A 32 1.77 41.61 1.38
N TYR A 33 1.35 40.80 0.43
CA TYR A 33 1.77 40.81 -0.97
C TYR A 33 0.58 40.94 -1.89
N LEU A 34 0.76 41.60 -3.03
CA LEU A 34 -0.20 41.67 -4.13
C LEU A 34 0.16 40.57 -5.12
N VAL A 35 -0.78 39.69 -5.42
CA VAL A 35 -0.63 38.57 -6.41
C VAL A 35 -0.65 39.17 -7.82
N LYS A 36 0.49 39.19 -8.50
CA LYS A 36 0.61 39.68 -9.88
C LYS A 36 0.38 38.64 -10.94
N GLU A 37 0.77 37.42 -10.66
CA GLU A 37 0.65 36.30 -11.59
C GLU A 37 0.51 35.00 -10.82
N ILE A 38 -0.24 34.07 -11.42
CA ILE A 38 -0.36 32.70 -10.92
C ILE A 38 -0.07 31.78 -12.10
N SER A 39 1.03 31.03 -12.03
CA SER A 39 1.36 29.95 -12.94
C SER A 39 0.93 28.62 -12.34
N VAL A 40 0.68 27.62 -13.18
CA VAL A 40 0.42 26.25 -12.76
C VAL A 40 1.38 25.32 -13.50
N SER A 41 2.10 24.51 -12.75
CA SER A 41 3.07 23.56 -13.28
C SER A 41 2.75 22.12 -12.87
N GLY A 42 3.33 21.13 -13.56
CA GLY A 42 3.14 19.71 -13.27
C GLY A 42 1.91 19.06 -13.89
N LEU A 43 0.95 19.83 -14.43
CA LEU A 43 -0.24 19.32 -15.10
C LEU A 43 0.10 18.70 -16.45
N LYS A 44 -0.65 17.65 -16.82
CA LYS A 44 -0.58 16.98 -18.13
C LYS A 44 -1.93 16.94 -18.84
N PHE A 45 -3.03 16.82 -18.10
CA PHE A 45 -4.36 16.54 -18.65
C PHE A 45 -5.45 17.47 -18.14
N LEU A 46 -5.26 18.12 -17.00
CA LEU A 46 -6.25 18.99 -16.39
C LEU A 46 -6.05 20.45 -16.79
N ASP A 47 -7.13 21.22 -16.82
CA ASP A 47 -7.12 22.65 -17.15
C ASP A 47 -6.60 23.50 -15.99
N SER A 48 -5.55 24.30 -16.25
CA SER A 48 -4.93 25.16 -15.25
C SER A 48 -5.84 26.29 -14.75
N GLY A 49 -6.66 26.88 -15.63
CA GLY A 49 -7.54 27.99 -15.28
C GLY A 49 -8.62 27.57 -14.28
N VAL A 50 -9.19 26.39 -14.48
CA VAL A 50 -10.17 25.81 -13.55
C VAL A 50 -9.52 25.60 -12.17
N LEU A 51 -8.28 25.08 -12.13
CA LEU A 51 -7.60 24.80 -10.87
C LEU A 51 -7.15 26.05 -10.12
N ILE A 52 -6.78 27.11 -10.83
CA ILE A 52 -6.56 28.45 -10.23
C ILE A 52 -7.85 28.90 -9.56
N SER A 53 -8.99 28.81 -10.23
CA SER A 53 -10.29 29.19 -9.66
C SER A 53 -10.63 28.35 -8.41
N VAL A 54 -10.37 27.05 -8.42
CA VAL A 54 -10.58 26.14 -7.28
C VAL A 54 -9.71 26.51 -6.11
N SER A 55 -8.47 26.99 -6.35
CA SER A 55 -7.56 27.43 -5.28
C SER A 55 -8.17 28.55 -4.44
N GLY A 56 -8.95 29.41 -5.09
CA GLY A 56 -9.55 30.60 -4.49
C GLY A 56 -8.57 31.73 -4.28
N ILE A 57 -7.44 31.72 -4.98
CA ILE A 57 -6.51 32.86 -5.10
C ILE A 57 -6.63 33.38 -6.53
N ALA A 58 -6.74 34.70 -6.66
CA ALA A 58 -6.81 35.37 -7.94
C ALA A 58 -5.71 36.42 -8.13
N VAL A 59 -5.38 36.69 -9.39
CA VAL A 59 -4.51 37.84 -9.71
C VAL A 59 -5.18 39.11 -9.26
N GLY A 60 -4.43 39.98 -8.55
CA GLY A 60 -4.95 41.20 -7.91
C GLY A 60 -5.31 41.04 -6.44
N ASP A 61 -5.36 39.82 -5.92
CA ASP A 61 -5.60 39.57 -4.50
C ASP A 61 -4.41 40.10 -3.64
N SER A 62 -4.76 40.63 -2.47
CA SER A 62 -3.78 41.01 -1.47
C SER A 62 -3.78 40.03 -0.32
N ILE A 63 -2.74 39.21 -0.25
CA ILE A 63 -2.65 38.07 0.69
C ILE A 63 -1.47 38.21 1.64
N LEU A 64 -1.61 37.62 2.84
CA LEU A 64 -0.51 37.45 3.79
C LEU A 64 0.28 36.18 3.44
N ILE A 65 1.61 36.28 3.40
CA ILE A 65 2.51 35.15 3.19
C ILE A 65 3.59 35.15 4.27
N PRO A 66 3.74 34.10 5.05
CA PRO A 66 2.82 32.94 5.19
C PRO A 66 1.44 33.33 5.74
N GLY A 67 0.38 32.61 5.37
CA GLY A 67 -0.96 32.94 5.85
C GLY A 67 -2.05 31.96 5.38
N ASP A 68 -3.25 32.23 5.87
CA ASP A 68 -4.41 31.35 5.67
C ASP A 68 -4.83 31.20 4.19
N ALA A 69 -4.62 32.23 3.37
CA ALA A 69 -4.96 32.19 1.95
C ALA A 69 -4.25 31.03 1.24
N ILE A 70 -2.94 30.87 1.47
CA ILE A 70 -2.14 29.79 0.90
C ILE A 70 -2.55 28.45 1.47
N THR A 71 -2.72 28.35 2.80
CA THR A 71 -3.14 27.12 3.48
C THR A 71 -4.51 26.64 2.99
N ASN A 72 -5.45 27.55 2.82
CA ASN A 72 -6.79 27.23 2.33
C ASN A 72 -6.79 26.83 0.86
N ALA A 73 -5.96 27.47 0.03
CA ALA A 73 -5.78 27.08 -1.37
C ALA A 73 -5.22 25.65 -1.49
N LEU A 74 -4.17 25.34 -0.71
CA LEU A 74 -3.62 23.99 -0.63
C LEU A 74 -4.68 22.96 -0.23
N LYS A 75 -5.47 23.24 0.83
CA LYS A 75 -6.55 22.35 1.28
C LYS A 75 -7.63 22.17 0.23
N LYS A 76 -8.05 23.24 -0.46
CA LYS A 76 -9.07 23.16 -1.50
C LYS A 76 -8.62 22.30 -2.68
N LEU A 77 -7.38 22.49 -3.15
CA LEU A 77 -6.80 21.71 -4.24
C LEU A 77 -6.63 20.24 -3.83
N TRP A 78 -6.10 19.99 -2.62
CA TRP A 78 -5.91 18.63 -2.08
C TRP A 78 -7.23 17.87 -1.95
N ASN A 79 -8.27 18.55 -1.47
CA ASN A 79 -9.61 17.95 -1.27
C ASN A 79 -10.30 17.55 -2.57
N GLN A 80 -9.81 18.02 -3.75
CA GLN A 80 -10.29 17.50 -5.03
C GLN A 80 -9.95 16.02 -5.22
N GLY A 81 -8.93 15.51 -4.49
CA GLY A 81 -8.50 14.13 -4.62
C GLY A 81 -7.93 13.78 -6.01
N LEU A 82 -7.49 14.76 -6.79
CA LEU A 82 -7.00 14.60 -8.16
C LEU A 82 -5.47 14.53 -8.23
N PHE A 83 -4.79 14.86 -7.13
CA PHE A 83 -3.35 15.08 -7.10
C PHE A 83 -2.66 14.14 -6.11
N SER A 84 -1.46 13.71 -6.47
CA SER A 84 -0.52 12.98 -5.59
C SER A 84 0.42 13.94 -4.85
N ASP A 85 0.62 15.16 -5.38
CA ASP A 85 1.38 16.22 -4.73
C ASP A 85 0.80 17.60 -5.10
N VAL A 86 0.75 18.51 -4.14
CA VAL A 86 0.28 19.91 -4.28
C VAL A 86 1.24 20.82 -3.54
N LYS A 87 1.84 21.76 -4.26
CA LYS A 87 2.73 22.77 -3.67
C LYS A 87 2.35 24.15 -4.19
N ILE A 88 2.46 25.17 -3.34
CA ILE A 88 2.35 26.58 -3.74
C ILE A 88 3.64 27.27 -3.31
N SER A 89 4.32 27.84 -4.26
CA SER A 89 5.59 28.55 -4.07
C SER A 89 5.56 29.94 -4.67
N ALA A 90 6.38 30.84 -4.16
CA ALA A 90 6.64 32.11 -4.83
C ALA A 90 7.77 31.91 -5.84
N SER A 91 7.45 32.01 -7.12
CA SER A 91 8.45 31.95 -8.20
C SER A 91 9.31 33.23 -8.26
N LYS A 92 8.70 34.37 -7.91
CA LYS A 92 9.37 35.69 -7.82
C LYS A 92 8.68 36.55 -6.79
N ILE A 93 9.47 37.40 -6.13
CA ILE A 93 9.00 38.50 -5.27
C ILE A 93 9.65 39.80 -5.76
N ASP A 94 8.84 40.84 -5.97
CA ASP A 94 9.28 42.16 -6.42
C ASP A 94 8.65 43.25 -5.54
N GLY A 95 9.37 43.64 -4.51
CA GLY A 95 8.86 44.56 -3.49
C GLY A 95 7.66 43.97 -2.74
N SER A 96 6.47 44.53 -2.96
CA SER A 96 5.20 44.05 -2.41
C SER A 96 4.43 43.14 -3.35
N ASP A 97 4.95 42.84 -4.55
CA ASP A 97 4.32 41.99 -5.53
C ASP A 97 4.86 40.57 -5.46
N VAL A 98 3.96 39.57 -5.58
CA VAL A 98 4.32 38.14 -5.58
C VAL A 98 3.82 37.47 -6.84
N TYR A 99 4.64 36.58 -7.39
CA TYR A 99 4.34 35.67 -8.50
C TYR A 99 4.28 34.26 -7.92
N LEU A 100 3.12 33.64 -8.00
CA LEU A 100 2.89 32.32 -7.42
C LEU A 100 3.01 31.23 -8.49
N ASP A 101 3.62 30.10 -8.14
CA ASP A 101 3.56 28.86 -8.88
C ASP A 101 2.83 27.81 -8.06
N ILE A 102 1.76 27.24 -8.64
CA ILE A 102 0.98 26.15 -8.08
C ILE A 102 1.43 24.87 -8.79
N PHE A 103 2.29 24.10 -8.14
CA PHE A 103 2.69 22.79 -8.65
C PHE A 103 1.66 21.71 -8.29
N LEU A 104 1.15 21.01 -9.30
CA LEU A 104 0.12 19.98 -9.18
C LEU A 104 0.57 18.71 -9.89
N GLN A 105 0.85 17.66 -9.14
CA GLN A 105 1.12 16.35 -9.72
C GLN A 105 -0.15 15.54 -9.80
N GLU A 106 -0.65 15.30 -11.01
CA GLU A 106 -1.88 14.55 -11.22
C GLU A 106 -1.74 13.09 -10.79
N GLN A 107 -2.77 12.58 -10.11
CA GLN A 107 -2.84 11.19 -9.69
C GLN A 107 -3.39 10.31 -10.81
N PRO A 108 -2.72 9.20 -11.17
CA PRO A 108 -3.20 8.29 -12.20
C PRO A 108 -4.50 7.59 -11.78
N ARG A 109 -5.31 7.19 -12.75
CA ARG A 109 -6.58 6.50 -12.55
C ARG A 109 -6.58 5.13 -13.19
N ILE A 110 -7.27 4.19 -12.57
CA ILE A 110 -7.45 2.84 -13.10
C ILE A 110 -8.26 2.93 -14.39
N SER A 111 -7.65 2.65 -15.55
CA SER A 111 -8.39 2.50 -16.81
C SER A 111 -9.06 1.14 -16.90
N SER A 112 -8.34 0.11 -16.50
CA SER A 112 -8.82 -1.27 -16.39
C SER A 112 -7.99 -2.06 -15.38
N PHE A 113 -8.54 -3.17 -14.89
CA PHE A 113 -7.77 -4.10 -14.07
C PHE A 113 -8.11 -5.54 -14.41
N ASN A 114 -7.12 -6.43 -14.26
CA ASN A 114 -7.24 -7.84 -14.53
C ASN A 114 -6.42 -8.68 -13.54
N PHE A 115 -6.55 -10.00 -13.66
CA PHE A 115 -5.84 -10.98 -12.81
C PHE A 115 -5.17 -12.02 -13.69
N LYS A 116 -3.89 -12.32 -13.40
CA LYS A 116 -3.13 -13.44 -13.96
C LYS A 116 -2.97 -14.54 -12.90
N GLY A 117 -2.68 -15.77 -13.34
CA GLY A 117 -2.46 -16.91 -12.43
C GLY A 117 -3.72 -17.49 -11.78
N VAL A 118 -4.92 -17.04 -12.18
CA VAL A 118 -6.21 -17.48 -11.64
C VAL A 118 -7.10 -18.12 -12.69
N ARG A 119 -8.07 -18.94 -12.26
CA ARG A 119 -9.08 -19.51 -13.13
C ARG A 119 -10.17 -18.46 -13.42
N LYS A 120 -10.81 -18.57 -14.58
CA LYS A 120 -11.87 -17.63 -15.00
C LYS A 120 -12.97 -17.46 -13.93
N GLY A 121 -13.43 -18.52 -13.31
CA GLY A 121 -14.46 -18.46 -12.25
C GLY A 121 -13.99 -17.83 -10.92
N GLU A 122 -12.69 -17.62 -10.72
CA GLU A 122 -12.16 -16.93 -9.52
C GLU A 122 -12.07 -15.42 -9.71
N VAL A 123 -12.12 -14.96 -10.96
CA VAL A 123 -11.98 -13.54 -11.32
C VAL A 123 -13.11 -12.71 -10.73
N ASP A 124 -14.33 -13.18 -10.83
CA ASP A 124 -15.51 -12.45 -10.35
C ASP A 124 -15.52 -12.37 -8.82
N ASP A 125 -15.19 -13.45 -8.13
CA ASP A 125 -14.97 -13.47 -6.67
C ASP A 125 -13.93 -12.43 -6.23
N LEU A 126 -12.82 -12.32 -6.96
CA LEU A 126 -11.76 -11.37 -6.63
C LEU A 126 -12.19 -9.93 -6.88
N LYS A 127 -12.87 -9.66 -8.01
CA LYS A 127 -13.40 -8.33 -8.33
C LYS A 127 -14.34 -7.83 -7.24
N GLU A 128 -15.25 -8.69 -6.78
CA GLU A 128 -16.20 -8.35 -5.71
C GLU A 128 -15.48 -8.01 -4.40
N LYS A 129 -14.44 -8.78 -4.05
CA LYS A 129 -13.71 -8.61 -2.78
C LYS A 129 -12.84 -7.36 -2.75
N ILE A 130 -12.10 -7.07 -3.81
CA ILE A 130 -11.18 -5.92 -3.84
C ILE A 130 -11.86 -4.58 -4.09
N LYS A 131 -13.10 -4.58 -4.62
CA LYS A 131 -13.94 -3.39 -4.84
C LYS A 131 -13.28 -2.28 -5.68
N LEU A 132 -12.31 -2.61 -6.54
CA LEU A 132 -11.74 -1.66 -7.47
C LEU A 132 -12.72 -1.32 -8.59
N ARG A 133 -12.63 -0.09 -9.10
CA ARG A 133 -13.47 0.38 -10.21
C ARG A 133 -12.63 1.13 -11.23
N ALA A 134 -12.96 1.01 -12.50
CA ALA A 134 -12.41 1.88 -13.53
C ALA A 134 -12.73 3.35 -13.21
N GLY A 135 -11.82 4.27 -13.50
CA GLY A 135 -11.87 5.67 -13.10
C GLY A 135 -11.45 5.96 -11.66
N GLY A 136 -11.31 4.94 -10.81
CA GLY A 136 -10.80 5.09 -9.45
C GLY A 136 -9.32 5.51 -9.43
N GLN A 137 -8.92 6.16 -8.36
CA GLN A 137 -7.52 6.56 -8.16
C GLN A 137 -6.64 5.36 -7.84
N ILE A 138 -5.36 5.44 -8.22
CA ILE A 138 -4.33 4.49 -7.80
C ILE A 138 -3.48 5.16 -6.74
N THR A 139 -3.51 4.61 -5.53
CA THR A 139 -2.61 4.96 -4.43
C THR A 139 -1.92 3.69 -3.95
N GLU A 140 -0.73 3.85 -3.35
CA GLU A 140 -0.02 2.71 -2.74
C GLU A 140 -0.90 1.95 -1.74
N SER A 141 -1.65 2.68 -0.92
CA SER A 141 -2.60 2.10 0.05
C SER A 141 -3.69 1.24 -0.62
N ILE A 142 -4.24 1.67 -1.75
CA ILE A 142 -5.24 0.90 -2.50
C ILE A 142 -4.62 -0.38 -3.07
N LEU A 143 -3.39 -0.30 -3.60
CA LEU A 143 -2.67 -1.45 -4.14
C LEU A 143 -2.35 -2.47 -3.04
N GLU A 144 -1.74 -2.04 -1.95
CA GLU A 144 -1.40 -2.91 -0.82
C GLU A 144 -2.63 -3.55 -0.17
N ASN A 145 -3.72 -2.79 -0.01
CA ASN A 145 -4.98 -3.33 0.48
C ASN A 145 -5.54 -4.41 -0.45
N SER A 146 -5.51 -4.15 -1.77
CA SER A 146 -5.96 -5.13 -2.77
C SER A 146 -5.11 -6.41 -2.73
N ILE A 147 -3.78 -6.27 -2.67
CA ILE A 147 -2.84 -7.39 -2.52
C ILE A 147 -3.15 -8.18 -1.24
N THR A 148 -3.38 -7.49 -0.13
CA THR A 148 -3.69 -8.10 1.16
C THR A 148 -5.00 -8.89 1.11
N ILE A 149 -6.05 -8.34 0.50
CA ILE A 149 -7.34 -9.02 0.31
C ILE A 149 -7.18 -10.28 -0.55
N ILE A 150 -6.44 -10.18 -1.67
CA ILE A 150 -6.17 -11.32 -2.54
C ILE A 150 -5.38 -12.41 -1.80
N LYS A 151 -4.32 -12.03 -1.07
CA LYS A 151 -3.53 -12.96 -0.26
C LYS A 151 -4.39 -13.64 0.80
N LYS A 152 -5.23 -12.89 1.51
CA LYS A 152 -6.16 -13.43 2.52
C LYS A 152 -7.14 -14.43 1.91
N HIS A 153 -7.71 -14.12 0.74
CA HIS A 153 -8.62 -15.02 0.01
C HIS A 153 -7.96 -16.36 -0.32
N TYR A 154 -6.73 -16.35 -0.81
CA TYR A 154 -6.04 -17.61 -1.17
C TYR A 154 -5.50 -18.35 0.04
N ARG A 155 -5.06 -17.66 1.08
CA ARG A 155 -4.64 -18.28 2.35
C ARG A 155 -5.78 -19.03 3.00
N ALA A 156 -6.98 -18.46 3.04
CA ALA A 156 -8.19 -19.13 3.51
C ALA A 156 -8.51 -20.41 2.70
N LYS A 157 -8.12 -20.48 1.42
CA LYS A 157 -8.24 -21.69 0.57
C LYS A 157 -7.05 -22.66 0.72
N GLY A 158 -6.09 -22.39 1.61
CA GLY A 158 -4.94 -23.24 1.92
C GLY A 158 -3.67 -22.95 1.11
N PHE A 159 -3.62 -21.85 0.35
CA PHE A 159 -2.43 -21.40 -0.37
C PHE A 159 -1.62 -20.42 0.50
N LEU A 160 -1.00 -20.92 1.57
CA LEU A 160 -0.31 -20.06 2.55
C LEU A 160 0.86 -19.25 1.98
N ASN A 161 1.51 -19.79 0.95
CA ASN A 161 2.67 -19.16 0.30
C ASN A 161 2.28 -18.41 -0.97
N VAL A 162 1.05 -17.90 -1.06
CA VAL A 162 0.60 -17.11 -2.21
C VAL A 162 1.38 -15.79 -2.29
N GLU A 163 1.89 -15.50 -3.47
CA GLU A 163 2.55 -14.24 -3.82
C GLU A 163 1.65 -13.48 -4.80
N VAL A 164 1.61 -12.18 -4.67
CA VAL A 164 0.77 -11.30 -5.50
C VAL A 164 1.56 -10.04 -5.80
N ASP A 165 1.74 -9.78 -7.09
CA ASP A 165 2.40 -8.58 -7.59
C ASP A 165 1.36 -7.70 -8.31
N ALA A 166 1.40 -6.39 -8.06
CA ALA A 166 0.58 -5.41 -8.76
C ALA A 166 1.42 -4.72 -9.83
N ILE A 167 1.17 -5.07 -11.08
CA ILE A 167 1.87 -4.54 -12.24
C ILE A 167 1.03 -3.37 -12.80
N GLN A 168 1.64 -2.21 -12.94
CA GLN A 168 1.04 -0.99 -13.47
C GLN A 168 1.63 -0.68 -14.85
N GLU A 169 0.79 -0.53 -15.85
CA GLU A 169 1.17 -0.15 -17.21
C GLU A 169 0.36 1.08 -17.63
N ASN A 170 1.00 2.10 -18.19
CA ASN A 170 0.29 3.26 -18.70
C ASN A 170 -0.68 2.85 -19.83
N ASP A 171 -1.88 3.39 -19.78
CA ASP A 171 -2.85 3.19 -20.85
C ASP A 171 -2.53 4.15 -22.00
N THR A 172 -2.35 3.62 -23.20
CA THR A 172 -2.04 4.42 -24.39
C THR A 172 -3.28 5.08 -25.00
N VAL A 173 -4.49 4.68 -24.58
CA VAL A 173 -5.76 5.17 -25.11
C VAL A 173 -6.41 6.16 -24.15
N ILE A 174 -6.36 5.88 -22.86
CA ILE A 174 -6.99 6.72 -21.83
C ILE A 174 -5.90 7.59 -21.18
N ALA A 175 -6.03 8.91 -21.37
CA ALA A 175 -5.12 9.89 -20.78
C ALA A 175 -5.11 9.77 -19.24
N ASN A 176 -3.90 9.79 -18.64
CA ASN A 176 -3.67 9.54 -17.21
C ASN A 176 -4.25 8.20 -16.71
N GLY A 177 -4.51 7.27 -17.63
CA GLY A 177 -5.04 5.93 -17.35
C GLY A 177 -3.90 4.94 -17.08
N VAL A 178 -4.14 4.02 -16.15
CA VAL A 178 -3.24 2.91 -15.84
C VAL A 178 -4.01 1.61 -15.90
N LYS A 179 -3.46 0.64 -16.64
CA LYS A 179 -3.89 -0.75 -16.64
C LYS A 179 -3.23 -1.47 -15.49
N LEU A 180 -4.03 -2.01 -14.57
CA LEU A 180 -3.55 -2.70 -13.39
C LEU A 180 -3.69 -4.22 -13.57
N THR A 181 -2.61 -4.96 -13.40
CA THR A 181 -2.61 -6.42 -13.45
C THR A 181 -2.13 -6.99 -12.12
N PHE A 182 -2.98 -7.77 -11.45
CA PHE A 182 -2.58 -8.56 -10.30
C PHE A 182 -2.06 -9.91 -10.78
N ASP A 183 -0.75 -10.14 -10.69
CA ASP A 183 -0.13 -11.42 -11.01
C ASP A 183 -0.05 -12.29 -9.75
N ILE A 184 -0.73 -13.45 -9.78
CA ILE A 184 -1.00 -14.25 -8.59
C ILE A 184 -0.32 -15.61 -8.72
N HIS A 185 0.70 -15.83 -7.90
CA HIS A 185 1.44 -17.08 -7.81
C HIS A 185 0.99 -17.88 -6.57
N LYS A 186 0.13 -18.87 -6.77
CA LYS A 186 -0.49 -19.61 -5.65
C LYS A 186 0.48 -20.55 -4.92
N ASN A 187 1.61 -20.95 -5.53
CA ASN A 187 2.67 -21.82 -4.96
C ASN A 187 2.20 -23.16 -4.34
N GLY A 188 0.99 -23.60 -4.66
CA GLY A 188 0.43 -24.87 -4.19
C GLY A 188 -0.11 -24.81 -2.75
N LYS A 189 -1.01 -25.75 -2.43
CA LYS A 189 -1.59 -25.87 -1.10
C LYS A 189 -0.61 -26.49 -0.11
N VAL A 190 -0.53 -25.89 1.08
CA VAL A 190 0.30 -26.39 2.17
C VAL A 190 -0.43 -27.52 2.89
N LYS A 191 0.32 -28.54 3.35
CA LYS A 191 -0.19 -29.68 4.10
C LYS A 191 0.30 -29.65 5.54
N ILE A 192 -0.54 -30.14 6.46
CA ILE A 192 -0.16 -30.34 7.85
C ILE A 192 0.72 -31.59 7.93
N GLY A 193 1.98 -31.40 8.31
CA GLY A 193 2.95 -32.48 8.48
C GLY A 193 3.01 -33.00 9.89
N LYS A 194 2.77 -32.13 10.89
CA LYS A 194 2.86 -32.47 12.31
C LYS A 194 1.83 -31.69 13.12
N ILE A 195 1.29 -32.32 14.17
CA ILE A 195 0.44 -31.67 15.18
C ILE A 195 0.95 -32.13 16.54
N ASP A 196 1.43 -31.19 17.33
CA ASP A 196 2.01 -31.39 18.66
C ASP A 196 1.16 -30.70 19.72
N PHE A 197 1.17 -31.25 20.91
CA PHE A 197 0.52 -30.68 22.09
C PHE A 197 1.56 -30.51 23.21
N ASP A 198 1.30 -29.58 24.11
CA ASP A 198 2.08 -29.27 25.28
C ASP A 198 1.12 -28.90 26.42
N GLY A 199 1.40 -29.38 27.65
CA GLY A 199 0.51 -29.18 28.79
C GLY A 199 -0.67 -30.17 28.87
N ASN A 200 -0.75 -31.17 27.97
CA ASN A 200 -1.74 -32.23 27.99
C ASN A 200 -1.28 -33.40 28.87
N THR A 201 -1.74 -33.47 30.09
CA THR A 201 -1.44 -34.57 31.03
C THR A 201 -2.55 -35.61 31.11
N ALA A 202 -3.80 -35.20 30.96
CA ALA A 202 -4.99 -36.07 31.05
C ALA A 202 -5.20 -36.96 29.81
N TYR A 203 -4.80 -36.46 28.63
CA TYR A 203 -5.04 -37.17 27.37
C TYR A 203 -3.81 -37.20 26.50
N SER A 204 -3.58 -38.38 25.86
CA SER A 204 -2.49 -38.52 24.90
C SER A 204 -2.71 -37.67 23.65
N ASP A 205 -1.59 -37.25 23.00
CA ASP A 205 -1.62 -36.57 21.71
C ASP A 205 -2.46 -37.27 20.65
N ALA A 206 -2.43 -38.63 20.65
CA ALA A 206 -3.23 -39.41 19.70
C ALA A 206 -4.74 -39.23 19.89
N LYS A 207 -5.20 -39.08 21.14
CA LYS A 207 -6.60 -38.81 21.47
C LYS A 207 -6.98 -37.38 21.11
N LEU A 208 -6.14 -36.41 21.44
CA LEU A 208 -6.36 -35.01 21.11
C LEU A 208 -6.37 -34.73 19.60
N ARG A 209 -5.47 -35.39 18.84
CA ARG A 209 -5.49 -35.30 17.36
C ARG A 209 -6.81 -35.82 16.76
N ARG A 210 -7.50 -36.77 17.39
CA ARG A 210 -8.83 -37.22 16.93
C ARG A 210 -9.91 -36.21 17.30
N ALA A 211 -9.78 -35.52 18.45
CA ALA A 211 -10.71 -34.49 18.92
C ALA A 211 -10.72 -33.25 18.00
N LEU A 212 -9.64 -32.95 17.28
CA LEU A 212 -9.59 -31.84 16.33
C LEU A 212 -10.59 -31.97 15.15
N LYS A 213 -11.00 -33.16 14.79
CA LYS A 213 -12.00 -33.53 13.76
C LYS A 213 -11.71 -33.04 12.33
N LYS A 214 -11.46 -31.76 12.10
CA LYS A 214 -11.32 -31.15 10.76
C LYS A 214 -9.88 -31.15 10.24
N ILE A 215 -8.89 -30.86 11.07
CA ILE A 215 -7.50 -30.90 10.68
C ILE A 215 -6.84 -32.24 10.98
N HIS A 216 -6.06 -32.70 10.02
CA HIS A 216 -5.35 -33.98 10.12
C HIS A 216 -3.90 -33.82 9.66
N ARG A 217 -2.96 -34.48 10.35
CA ARG A 217 -1.60 -34.62 9.82
C ARG A 217 -1.60 -35.58 8.62
N ARG A 218 -0.63 -35.44 7.75
CA ARG A 218 -0.39 -36.42 6.70
C ARG A 218 0.10 -37.73 7.33
N ASP A 219 -0.73 -38.74 7.27
CA ASP A 219 -0.44 -40.11 7.67
C ASP A 219 -0.69 -41.08 6.51
N LEU A 220 -0.72 -42.39 6.78
CA LEU A 220 -0.99 -43.44 5.79
C LEU A 220 -2.44 -43.44 5.31
N ASN A 221 -3.34 -42.72 5.95
CA ASN A 221 -4.76 -42.68 5.54
C ASN A 221 -4.93 -41.69 4.37
N ILE A 222 -4.90 -42.21 3.16
CA ILE A 222 -5.02 -41.46 1.90
C ILE A 222 -6.37 -40.76 1.72
N PHE A 223 -7.41 -41.19 2.44
CA PHE A 223 -8.74 -40.58 2.37
C PHE A 223 -8.92 -39.32 3.18
N LYS A 224 -8.01 -39.03 4.14
CA LYS A 224 -8.06 -37.81 4.94
C LYS A 224 -7.22 -36.69 4.29
N SER A 225 -7.85 -35.56 4.05
CA SER A 225 -7.14 -34.38 3.55
C SER A 225 -6.25 -33.81 4.65
N ALA A 226 -4.95 -33.74 4.39
CA ALA A 226 -3.99 -33.06 5.28
C ALA A 226 -3.74 -31.60 4.86
N LYS A 227 -4.57 -31.03 4.00
CA LYS A 227 -4.46 -29.64 3.56
C LYS A 227 -4.78 -28.71 4.73
N PHE A 228 -4.00 -27.67 4.90
CA PHE A 228 -4.33 -26.61 5.86
C PHE A 228 -5.40 -25.71 5.23
N VAL A 229 -6.51 -25.51 5.95
CA VAL A 229 -7.56 -24.55 5.65
C VAL A 229 -7.85 -23.79 6.94
N GLU A 230 -7.82 -22.47 6.89
CA GLU A 230 -7.90 -21.63 8.10
C GLU A 230 -9.22 -21.84 8.86
N ALA A 231 -10.35 -21.94 8.15
CA ALA A 231 -11.64 -22.21 8.78
C ALA A 231 -11.68 -23.58 9.51
N ASP A 232 -11.12 -24.64 8.88
CA ASP A 232 -11.03 -25.97 9.49
C ASP A 232 -10.11 -25.95 10.74
N TYR A 233 -9.09 -25.09 10.72
CA TYR A 233 -8.18 -24.91 11.85
C TYR A 233 -8.88 -24.26 13.03
N GLU A 234 -9.61 -23.16 12.82
CA GLU A 234 -10.36 -22.50 13.89
C GLU A 234 -11.44 -23.44 14.46
N GLU A 235 -12.25 -24.10 13.60
CA GLU A 235 -13.25 -25.08 14.05
C GLU A 235 -12.62 -26.22 14.84
N SER A 236 -11.40 -26.63 14.49
CA SER A 236 -10.68 -27.68 15.22
C SER A 236 -10.25 -27.25 16.62
N LYS A 237 -9.92 -25.99 16.82
CA LYS A 237 -9.64 -25.45 18.16
C LYS A 237 -10.89 -25.50 19.06
N GLU A 238 -12.03 -25.12 18.49
CA GLU A 238 -13.32 -25.21 19.20
C GLU A 238 -13.67 -26.65 19.56
N ASN A 239 -13.51 -27.59 18.60
CA ASN A 239 -13.73 -29.01 18.85
C ASN A 239 -12.82 -29.58 19.94
N LEU A 240 -11.56 -29.11 20.03
CA LEU A 240 -10.61 -29.54 21.04
C LEU A 240 -11.06 -29.09 22.44
N ILE A 241 -11.50 -27.84 22.61
CA ILE A 241 -12.02 -27.35 23.87
C ILE A 241 -13.34 -28.02 24.24
N SER A 242 -14.25 -28.20 23.29
CA SER A 242 -15.50 -28.94 23.49
C SER A 242 -15.24 -30.37 24.00
N PHE A 243 -14.24 -31.05 23.42
CA PHE A 243 -13.83 -32.38 23.85
C PHE A 243 -13.41 -32.40 25.34
N TYR A 244 -12.62 -31.42 25.80
CA TYR A 244 -12.23 -31.30 27.20
C TYR A 244 -13.42 -31.02 28.10
N ASN A 245 -14.30 -30.10 27.72
CA ASN A 245 -15.50 -29.75 28.48
C ASN A 245 -16.45 -30.94 28.64
N GLU A 246 -16.67 -31.72 27.60
CA GLU A 246 -17.48 -32.96 27.62
C GLU A 246 -16.91 -34.03 28.56
N HIS A 247 -15.61 -33.95 28.87
CA HIS A 247 -14.93 -34.89 29.76
C HIS A 247 -14.67 -34.32 31.16
N GLY A 248 -15.32 -33.20 31.52
CA GLY A 248 -15.27 -32.65 32.88
C GLY A 248 -14.24 -31.53 33.09
N TYR A 249 -13.40 -31.20 32.12
CA TYR A 249 -12.38 -30.16 32.20
C TYR A 249 -12.98 -28.82 31.75
N ARG A 250 -13.77 -28.20 32.56
CA ARG A 250 -14.54 -26.98 32.21
C ARG A 250 -13.68 -25.71 32.05
N ASP A 251 -12.55 -25.64 32.74
CA ASP A 251 -11.64 -24.50 32.69
C ASP A 251 -10.51 -24.69 31.66
N SER A 252 -10.64 -25.72 30.83
CA SER A 252 -9.66 -26.01 29.78
C SER A 252 -9.60 -24.92 28.73
N LYS A 253 -8.41 -24.56 28.32
CA LYS A 253 -8.18 -23.55 27.28
C LYS A 253 -6.90 -23.78 26.50
N ILE A 254 -6.87 -23.30 25.28
CA ILE A 254 -5.65 -23.17 24.48
C ILE A 254 -4.96 -21.88 24.92
N ILE A 255 -3.83 -22.00 25.62
CA ILE A 255 -3.03 -20.85 26.07
C ILE A 255 -2.35 -20.18 24.89
N LYS A 256 -1.83 -21.00 23.98
CA LYS A 256 -1.11 -20.55 22.79
C LYS A 256 -1.23 -21.61 21.70
N ASP A 257 -1.43 -21.14 20.47
CA ASP A 257 -1.30 -21.93 19.28
C ASP A 257 -0.23 -21.32 18.37
N SER A 258 0.49 -22.15 17.64
CA SER A 258 1.49 -21.69 16.70
C SER A 258 1.59 -22.59 15.48
N ILE A 259 1.76 -21.94 14.33
CA ILE A 259 2.00 -22.61 13.04
C ILE A 259 3.46 -22.34 12.66
N TYR A 260 4.22 -23.39 12.40
CA TYR A 260 5.61 -23.29 12.00
C TYR A 260 5.90 -24.02 10.70
N ILE A 261 6.88 -23.54 9.94
CA ILE A 261 7.23 -24.09 8.63
C ILE A 261 8.16 -25.29 8.83
N ILE A 262 7.77 -26.46 8.33
CA ILE A 262 8.64 -27.63 8.23
C ILE A 262 9.41 -27.58 6.92
N ASN A 263 8.74 -27.29 5.82
CA ASN A 263 9.32 -27.06 4.50
C ASN A 263 8.31 -26.30 3.58
N LYS A 264 8.71 -26.00 2.33
CA LYS A 264 7.87 -25.26 1.36
C LYS A 264 6.45 -25.82 1.15
N LYS A 265 6.19 -27.09 1.49
CA LYS A 265 4.90 -27.78 1.26
C LYS A 265 4.23 -28.27 2.54
N ARG A 266 4.88 -28.11 3.71
CA ARG A 266 4.40 -28.65 4.99
C ARG A 266 4.63 -27.69 6.13
N ILE A 267 3.62 -27.63 7.00
CA ILE A 267 3.66 -26.91 8.28
C ILE A 267 3.49 -27.89 9.43
N GLY A 268 3.97 -27.49 10.59
CA GLY A 268 3.63 -28.06 11.89
C GLY A 268 2.69 -27.12 12.64
N ILE A 269 1.86 -27.68 13.49
CA ILE A 269 0.96 -26.96 14.39
C ILE A 269 1.33 -27.41 15.81
N LYS A 270 1.48 -26.46 16.74
CA LYS A 270 1.68 -26.75 18.14
C LYS A 270 0.59 -26.03 18.95
N PHE A 271 -0.07 -26.78 19.83
CA PHE A 271 -1.02 -26.27 20.82
C PHE A 271 -0.43 -26.38 22.21
N SER A 272 -0.41 -25.27 22.96
CA SER A 272 -0.11 -25.26 24.39
C SER A 272 -1.41 -25.17 25.16
N LEU A 273 -1.69 -26.13 26.01
CA LEU A 273 -2.98 -26.34 26.66
C LEU A 273 -2.87 -26.07 28.17
N HIS A 274 -3.97 -25.63 28.74
CA HIS A 274 -4.24 -25.69 30.18
C HIS A 274 -5.49 -26.53 30.36
N GLU A 275 -5.38 -27.58 31.15
CA GLU A 275 -6.48 -28.57 31.29
C GLU A 275 -7.50 -28.19 32.37
N GLY A 276 -7.18 -27.23 33.28
CA GLY A 276 -8.02 -26.79 34.37
C GLY A 276 -7.78 -27.52 35.68
#